data_036e941cb8b9edb0839a799b3ba731e2
#
_entry.id   036e941cb8b9edb0839a799b3ba731e2
#
_cell.length_a   1.000
_cell.length_b   1.000
_cell.length_c   1.000
_cell.angle_alpha   90.00
_cell.angle_beta   90.00
_cell.angle_gamma   90.00
#
_symmetry.space_group_name_H-M   'P 1'
#
loop_
_entity.id
_entity.type
_entity.pdbx_description
1 polymer ?
#
loop_
_entity_poly.entity_id
_entity_poly.type
_entity_poly.pdbx_seq_one_letter_code
_entity_poly.pdbx_strand_id
1 'polypeptide(L)'
;PVGHAEAARSIGLGFFGTLRFVVLPQAFRSMVQPLVNVFIGTVIGSALCSAIAVQEVTWVTQTLNIRYAQAVLMFLIAGAVYLLLSLGGAALGGAIERAVSPGGRDRSRASKALDVTAGAQA
;
A
#
# COMPACT_ATOMS: atom_id res chain seq x y z
N PRO A 1 16.17 -7.20 8.46
CA PRO A 1 17.28 -8.01 8.02
C PRO A 1 18.55 -7.61 8.73
N VAL A 2 18.86 -8.38 9.77
CA VAL A 2 20.01 -8.12 10.67
C VAL A 2 21.32 -8.19 9.90
N GLY A 3 21.42 -9.09 8.92
CA GLY A 3 22.62 -9.33 8.14
C GLY A 3 23.16 -8.12 7.34
N HIS A 4 22.28 -7.24 6.84
CA HIS A 4 22.76 -6.05 6.12
C HIS A 4 23.42 -5.02 7.04
N ALA A 5 22.96 -4.92 8.29
CA ALA A 5 23.56 -4.04 9.28
C ALA A 5 24.89 -4.59 9.80
N GLU A 6 25.01 -5.90 9.92
CA GLU A 6 26.24 -6.59 10.31
C GLU A 6 27.30 -6.48 9.20
N ALA A 7 26.91 -6.71 7.94
CA ALA A 7 27.79 -6.52 6.79
C ALA A 7 28.29 -5.08 6.65
N ALA A 8 27.43 -4.08 6.89
CA ALA A 8 27.84 -2.68 6.86
C ALA A 8 28.83 -2.32 7.98
N ARG A 9 28.70 -2.93 9.16
CA ARG A 9 29.67 -2.77 10.25
C ARG A 9 31.00 -3.43 9.97
N SER A 10 30.99 -4.58 9.29
CA SER A 10 32.23 -5.31 8.91
C SER A 10 33.10 -4.52 7.95
N ILE A 11 32.55 -3.60 7.15
CA ILE A 11 33.29 -2.69 6.26
C ILE A 11 33.63 -1.35 6.93
N GLY A 12 33.48 -1.24 8.27
CA GLY A 12 33.87 -0.06 9.03
C GLY A 12 32.88 1.11 9.06
N LEU A 13 31.65 0.93 8.57
CA LEU A 13 30.61 1.93 8.69
C LEU A 13 30.17 2.09 10.16
N GLY A 14 30.28 3.31 10.69
CA GLY A 14 29.75 3.66 12.01
C GLY A 14 28.23 3.54 12.07
N PHE A 15 27.68 3.59 13.28
CA PHE A 15 26.22 3.45 13.53
C PHE A 15 25.38 4.40 12.67
N PHE A 16 25.72 5.68 12.61
CA PHE A 16 25.01 6.67 11.80
C PHE A 16 25.11 6.41 10.29
N GLY A 17 26.27 5.95 9.81
CA GLY A 17 26.46 5.58 8.41
C GLY A 17 25.61 4.37 8.02
N THR A 18 25.62 3.32 8.83
CA THR A 18 24.79 2.13 8.64
C THR A 18 23.30 2.49 8.64
N LEU A 19 22.87 3.32 9.59
CA LEU A 19 21.48 3.74 9.68
C LEU A 19 21.04 4.52 8.43
N ARG A 20 21.81 5.53 8.02
CA ARG A 20 21.45 6.44 6.93
C ARG A 20 21.52 5.81 5.55
N PHE A 21 22.56 5.02 5.29
CA PHE A 21 22.83 4.51 3.93
C PHE A 21 22.30 3.11 3.68
N VAL A 22 22.09 2.31 4.72
CA VAL A 22 21.66 0.91 4.59
C VAL A 22 20.26 0.71 5.16
N VAL A 23 20.03 1.03 6.43
CA VAL A 23 18.79 0.68 7.12
C VAL A 23 17.63 1.60 6.71
N LEU A 24 17.85 2.91 6.66
CA LEU A 24 16.80 3.89 6.40
C LEU A 24 16.16 3.73 5.01
N PRO A 25 16.93 3.62 3.89
CA PRO A 25 16.33 3.41 2.56
C PRO A 25 15.56 2.10 2.47
N GLN A 26 16.06 1.05 3.12
CA GLN A 26 15.41 -0.25 3.14
C GLN A 26 14.15 -0.27 3.99
N ALA A 27 14.16 0.42 5.13
CA ALA A 27 13.01 0.57 6.00
C ALA A 27 11.87 1.33 5.28
N PHE A 28 12.18 2.45 4.63
CA PHE A 28 11.19 3.19 3.86
C PHE A 28 10.50 2.32 2.79
N ARG A 29 11.27 1.52 2.06
CA ARG A 29 10.71 0.60 1.05
C ARG A 29 9.73 -0.41 1.65
N SER A 30 10.06 -0.97 2.80
CA SER A 30 9.21 -1.98 3.44
C SER A 30 7.97 -1.40 4.13
N MET A 31 7.95 -0.09 4.41
CA MET A 31 6.84 0.59 5.10
C MET A 31 5.74 1.08 4.14
N VAL A 32 6.04 1.26 2.86
CA VAL A 32 5.07 1.81 1.89
C VAL A 32 3.82 0.94 1.80
N GLN A 33 3.97 -0.37 1.64
CA GLN A 33 2.85 -1.30 1.51
C GLN A 33 1.95 -1.35 2.76
N PRO A 34 2.47 -1.51 3.98
CA PRO A 34 1.67 -1.40 5.20
C PRO A 34 0.95 -0.04 5.32
N LEU A 35 1.61 1.06 4.94
CA LEU A 35 1.01 2.39 5.01
C LEU A 35 -0.20 2.53 4.08
N VAL A 36 -0.10 2.00 2.85
CA VAL A 36 -1.21 1.96 1.88
C VAL A 36 -2.37 1.15 2.44
N ASN A 37 -2.11 0.01 3.05
CA ASN A 37 -3.15 -0.82 3.65
C ASN A 37 -3.87 -0.11 4.81
N VAL A 38 -3.12 0.59 5.66
CA VAL A 38 -3.70 1.41 6.74
C VAL A 38 -4.53 2.55 6.17
N PHE A 39 -4.05 3.22 5.12
CA PHE A 39 -4.79 4.28 4.45
C PHE A 39 -6.14 3.78 3.91
N ILE A 40 -6.13 2.67 3.16
CA ILE A 40 -7.35 2.06 2.62
C ILE A 40 -8.30 1.66 3.76
N GLY A 41 -7.78 1.02 4.81
CA GLY A 41 -8.56 0.64 5.99
C GLY A 41 -9.18 1.84 6.70
N THR A 42 -8.47 2.96 6.78
CA THR A 42 -8.97 4.21 7.37
C THR A 42 -10.08 4.82 6.52
N VAL A 43 -9.93 4.85 5.20
CA VAL A 43 -10.95 5.35 4.26
C VAL A 43 -12.23 4.54 4.40
N ILE A 44 -12.16 3.21 4.40
CA ILE A 44 -13.32 2.35 4.56
C ILE A 44 -13.90 2.46 5.98
N GLY A 45 -13.03 2.49 6.99
CA GLY A 45 -13.42 2.61 8.40
C GLY A 45 -14.11 3.93 8.72
N SER A 46 -13.85 5.00 7.97
CA SER A 46 -14.54 6.29 8.15
C SER A 46 -16.06 6.19 7.97
N ALA A 47 -16.53 5.21 7.20
CA ALA A 47 -17.97 4.95 7.05
C ALA A 47 -18.67 4.63 8.38
N LEU A 48 -17.95 4.07 9.37
CA LEU A 48 -18.49 3.82 10.70
C LEU A 48 -18.81 5.11 11.46
N CYS A 49 -18.17 6.22 11.11
CA CYS A 49 -18.44 7.53 11.71
C CYS A 49 -19.84 8.05 11.37
N SER A 50 -20.48 7.53 10.32
CA SER A 50 -21.88 7.87 10.00
C SER A 50 -22.84 7.46 11.11
N ALA A 51 -22.52 6.41 11.87
CA ALA A 51 -23.35 5.94 12.99
C ALA A 51 -23.46 6.96 14.14
N ILE A 52 -22.47 7.86 14.28
CA ILE A 52 -22.45 8.94 15.26
C ILE A 52 -22.75 10.31 14.63
N ALA A 53 -23.45 10.31 13.49
CA ALA A 53 -23.87 11.51 12.75
C ALA A 53 -22.73 12.42 12.27
N VAL A 54 -21.52 11.90 12.10
CA VAL A 54 -20.46 12.63 11.42
C VAL A 54 -20.75 12.69 9.93
N GLN A 55 -20.74 13.90 9.37
CA GLN A 55 -21.03 14.14 7.96
C GLN A 55 -19.87 13.66 7.08
N GLU A 56 -20.02 12.46 6.56
CA GLU A 56 -19.07 11.83 5.62
C GLU A 56 -19.87 11.19 4.44
N VAL A 57 -19.21 10.51 3.52
CA VAL A 57 -19.85 9.99 2.29
C VAL A 57 -21.06 9.10 2.59
N THR A 58 -20.95 8.20 3.57
CA THR A 58 -22.06 7.29 3.94
C THR A 58 -23.23 8.06 4.57
N TRP A 59 -22.95 9.04 5.42
CA TRP A 59 -23.97 9.89 6.04
C TRP A 59 -24.74 10.69 4.98
N VAL A 60 -24.02 11.32 4.03
CA VAL A 60 -24.62 12.05 2.91
C VAL A 60 -25.48 11.11 2.06
N THR A 61 -24.98 9.91 1.77
CA THR A 61 -25.70 8.88 1.00
C THR A 61 -27.00 8.48 1.67
N GLN A 62 -26.98 8.25 2.98
CA GLN A 62 -28.20 7.91 3.75
C GLN A 62 -29.21 9.06 3.73
N THR A 63 -28.74 10.30 3.91
CA THR A 63 -29.60 11.49 3.89
C THR A 63 -30.24 11.69 2.52
N LEU A 64 -29.49 11.51 1.43
CA LEU A 64 -30.03 11.59 0.07
C LEU A 64 -31.00 10.44 -0.22
N ASN A 65 -30.72 9.23 0.28
CA ASN A 65 -31.62 8.10 0.13
C ASN A 65 -32.98 8.36 0.78
N ILE A 66 -32.99 8.94 1.98
CA ILE A 66 -34.24 9.33 2.66
C ILE A 66 -35.02 10.35 1.81
N ARG A 67 -34.31 11.27 1.16
CA ARG A 67 -34.95 12.35 0.38
C ARG A 67 -35.48 11.89 -0.98
N TYR A 68 -34.79 10.98 -1.65
CA TYR A 68 -35.12 10.57 -3.03
C TYR A 68 -35.64 9.14 -3.14
N ALA A 69 -35.61 8.35 -2.06
CA ALA A 69 -36.09 6.96 -1.99
C ALA A 69 -35.45 6.02 -3.05
N GLN A 70 -34.20 6.31 -3.48
CA GLN A 70 -33.46 5.53 -4.47
C GLN A 70 -32.22 4.87 -3.84
N ALA A 71 -32.45 3.95 -2.91
CA ALA A 71 -31.40 3.32 -2.12
C ALA A 71 -30.29 2.70 -2.99
N VAL A 72 -30.65 1.90 -3.99
CA VAL A 72 -29.68 1.19 -4.83
C VAL A 72 -28.73 2.14 -5.53
N LEU A 73 -29.27 3.21 -6.15
CA LEU A 73 -28.47 4.19 -6.88
C LEU A 73 -27.54 4.96 -5.93
N MET A 74 -28.05 5.40 -4.78
CA MET A 74 -27.27 6.19 -3.82
C MET A 74 -26.12 5.38 -3.22
N PHE A 75 -26.36 4.13 -2.84
CA PHE A 75 -25.29 3.26 -2.33
C PHE A 75 -24.30 2.81 -3.41
N LEU A 76 -24.73 2.68 -4.67
CA LEU A 76 -23.84 2.44 -5.79
C LEU A 76 -22.86 3.61 -6.01
N ILE A 77 -23.35 4.83 -5.95
CA ILE A 77 -22.53 6.05 -6.05
C ILE A 77 -21.52 6.10 -4.89
N ALA A 78 -21.99 5.86 -3.65
CA ALA A 78 -21.10 5.83 -2.50
C ALA A 78 -20.00 4.76 -2.63
N GLY A 79 -20.37 3.55 -3.05
CA GLY A 79 -19.42 2.47 -3.33
C GLY A 79 -18.40 2.84 -4.40
N ALA A 80 -18.84 3.51 -5.48
CA ALA A 80 -17.93 3.99 -6.52
C ALA A 80 -16.94 5.04 -5.97
N VAL A 81 -17.37 5.96 -5.12
CA VAL A 81 -16.49 6.94 -4.47
C VAL A 81 -15.45 6.25 -3.59
N TYR A 82 -15.86 5.31 -2.73
CA TYR A 82 -14.92 4.55 -1.90
C TYR A 82 -13.94 3.72 -2.73
N LEU A 83 -14.41 3.11 -3.82
CA LEU A 83 -13.57 2.36 -4.74
C LEU A 83 -12.53 3.26 -5.40
N LEU A 84 -12.93 4.43 -5.91
CA LEU A 84 -12.01 5.38 -6.52
C LEU A 84 -10.96 5.91 -5.53
N LEU A 85 -11.35 6.21 -4.30
CA LEU A 85 -10.43 6.63 -3.24
C LEU A 85 -9.44 5.52 -2.89
N SER A 86 -9.90 4.28 -2.76
CA SER A 86 -9.06 3.13 -2.45
C SER A 86 -8.08 2.80 -3.58
N LEU A 87 -8.56 2.81 -4.83
CA LEU A 87 -7.71 2.60 -6.01
C LEU A 87 -6.70 3.73 -6.20
N GLY A 88 -7.12 4.98 -5.97
CA GLY A 88 -6.24 6.14 -6.00
C GLY A 88 -5.12 6.03 -4.95
N GLY A 89 -5.47 5.66 -3.71
CA GLY A 89 -4.49 5.41 -2.65
C GLY A 89 -3.54 4.27 -2.97
N ALA A 90 -4.05 3.16 -3.50
CA ALA A 90 -3.23 2.02 -3.92
C ALA A 90 -2.30 2.38 -5.10
N ALA A 91 -2.78 3.14 -6.07
CA ALA A 91 -1.98 3.60 -7.22
C ALA A 91 -0.86 4.54 -6.79
N LEU A 92 -1.14 5.49 -5.89
CA LEU A 92 -0.14 6.38 -5.30
C LEU A 92 0.91 5.60 -4.50
N GLY A 93 0.49 4.66 -3.66
CA GLY A 93 1.39 3.77 -2.93
C GLY A 93 2.29 2.97 -3.85
N GLY A 94 1.74 2.37 -4.90
CA GLY A 94 2.50 1.65 -5.93
C GLY A 94 3.45 2.55 -6.74
N ALA A 95 3.10 3.80 -6.97
CA ALA A 95 3.98 4.77 -7.61
C ALA A 95 5.17 5.13 -6.70
N ILE A 96 4.92 5.37 -5.42
CA ILE A 96 5.96 5.65 -4.41
C ILE A 96 6.90 4.44 -4.27
N GLU A 97 6.34 3.23 -4.20
CA GLU A 97 7.13 1.99 -4.11
C GLU A 97 8.06 1.83 -5.31
N ARG A 98 7.57 2.10 -6.53
CA ARG A 98 8.39 2.05 -7.76
C ARG A 98 9.47 3.11 -7.78
N ALA A 99 9.17 4.33 -7.30
CA ALA A 99 10.15 5.41 -7.22
C ALA A 99 11.27 5.14 -6.21
N VAL A 100 10.94 4.50 -5.10
CA VAL A 100 11.88 4.15 -4.04
C VAL A 100 12.59 2.81 -4.30
N SER A 101 12.06 1.93 -5.17
CA SER A 101 12.59 0.60 -5.47
C SER A 101 12.91 0.39 -6.96
N PRO A 102 14.00 0.94 -7.50
CA PRO A 102 14.37 0.73 -8.91
C PRO A 102 14.77 -0.71 -9.28
N GLY A 103 15.01 -1.60 -8.30
CA GLY A 103 15.62 -2.92 -8.50
C GLY A 103 14.73 -4.14 -8.33
N GLY A 104 13.40 -4.00 -8.15
CA GLY A 104 12.53 -5.14 -7.86
C GLY A 104 12.19 -6.07 -9.04
N ARG A 105 12.45 -5.64 -10.27
CA ARG A 105 12.11 -6.42 -11.48
C ARG A 105 13.07 -7.57 -11.79
N ASP A 106 14.30 -7.52 -11.31
CA ASP A 106 15.33 -8.53 -11.66
C ASP A 106 15.16 -9.85 -10.91
N ARG A 107 14.67 -9.82 -9.67
CA ARG A 107 14.48 -11.05 -8.88
C ARG A 107 13.38 -11.96 -9.42
N SER A 108 12.27 -11.39 -9.92
CA SER A 108 11.19 -12.17 -10.51
C SER A 108 11.58 -12.82 -11.85
N ARG A 109 12.43 -12.15 -12.62
CA ARG A 109 12.98 -12.71 -13.87
C ARG A 109 14.02 -13.79 -13.60
N ALA A 110 14.87 -13.61 -12.61
CA ALA A 110 15.87 -14.60 -12.22
C ALA A 110 15.24 -15.90 -11.67
N SER A 111 14.22 -15.77 -10.81
CA SER A 111 13.46 -16.92 -10.31
C SER A 111 12.76 -17.69 -11.44
N LYS A 112 12.14 -16.99 -12.37
CA LYS A 112 11.46 -17.61 -13.51
C LYS A 112 12.42 -18.26 -14.51
N ALA A 113 13.63 -17.71 -14.65
CA ALA A 113 14.67 -18.32 -15.49
C ALA A 113 15.24 -19.61 -14.87
N LEU A 114 15.40 -19.65 -13.55
CA LEU A 114 15.83 -20.85 -12.84
C LEU A 114 14.82 -21.98 -12.89
N ASP A 115 13.51 -21.65 -12.79
CA ASP A 115 12.44 -22.65 -12.93
C ASP A 115 12.38 -23.25 -14.35
N VAL A 116 12.61 -22.43 -15.38
CA VAL A 116 12.62 -22.91 -16.78
C VAL A 116 13.81 -23.83 -17.05
N THR A 117 14.99 -23.52 -16.47
CA THR A 117 16.17 -24.39 -16.63
C THR A 117 16.08 -25.68 -15.82
N ALA A 118 15.46 -25.65 -14.64
CA ALA A 118 15.22 -26.85 -13.84
C ALA A 118 14.21 -27.80 -14.50
N GLY A 119 13.16 -27.28 -15.14
CA GLY A 119 12.17 -28.06 -15.88
C GLY A 119 12.69 -28.64 -17.21
N ALA A 120 13.79 -28.13 -17.77
CA ALA A 120 14.40 -28.63 -19.01
C ALA A 120 15.40 -29.76 -18.77
N GLN A 121 15.72 -30.06 -17.52
CA GLN A 121 16.68 -31.13 -17.12
C GLN A 121 15.98 -32.36 -16.51
N ALA A 122 14.65 -32.35 -16.39
CA ALA A 122 13.82 -33.48 -15.95
C ALA A 122 13.14 -34.17 -17.12
#